data_78dcd2c4d5baab03db8c04e3b04691fc
#
_entry.id   78dcd2c4d5baab03db8c04e3b04691fc
#
_cell.length_a   1.000
_cell.length_b   1.000
_cell.length_c   1.000
_cell.angle_alpha   90.00
_cell.angle_beta   90.00
_cell.angle_gamma   90.00
#
_symmetry.space_group_name_H-M   'P 1'
#
loop_
_entity.id
_entity.type
_entity.pdbx_description
1 polymer ?
#
loop_
_entity_poly.entity_id
_entity_poly.type
_entity_poly.pdbx_seq_one_letter_code
_entity_poly.pdbx_strand_id
1 'polypeptide(L)'
;EQEVEKTLALLEQYREEYEVRFRQAAQAGLSRDEWGNYQSFLGRLDEAIAQQRSLVAASKQRTVDGQREWLDKRNRVKAFDTLSQRHKANEVHSEAKTEQRAQDEHAAKSFRNGDN
;
A
#
# COMPACT_ATOMS: atom_id res chain seq x y z
N GLU A 1 0.95 -7.13 -10.44
CA GLU A 1 1.94 -7.93 -9.69
C GLU A 1 2.08 -9.36 -10.24
N GLN A 2 0.98 -10.07 -10.42
CA GLN A 2 0.98 -11.43 -10.94
C GLN A 2 1.55 -11.56 -12.35
N GLU A 3 1.27 -10.60 -13.21
CA GLU A 3 1.76 -10.57 -14.60
C GLU A 3 3.28 -10.48 -14.67
N VAL A 4 3.89 -9.58 -13.90
CA VAL A 4 5.34 -9.41 -13.88
C VAL A 4 6.05 -10.62 -13.27
N GLU A 5 5.43 -11.24 -12.26
CA GLU A 5 5.95 -12.47 -11.63
C GLU A 5 5.87 -13.66 -12.58
N LYS A 6 4.79 -13.81 -13.32
CA LYS A 6 4.63 -14.84 -14.35
C LYS A 6 5.66 -14.71 -15.45
N THR A 7 5.90 -13.49 -15.92
CA THR A 7 6.92 -13.22 -16.94
C THR A 7 8.30 -13.59 -16.44
N LEU A 8 8.63 -13.25 -15.20
CA LEU A 8 9.90 -13.62 -14.58
C LEU A 8 10.07 -15.14 -14.53
N ALA A 9 9.04 -15.86 -14.09
CA ALA A 9 9.07 -17.33 -14.01
C ALA A 9 9.30 -17.96 -15.39
N LEU A 10 8.64 -17.44 -16.44
CA LEU A 10 8.84 -17.90 -17.81
C LEU A 10 10.25 -17.65 -18.31
N LEU A 11 10.82 -16.49 -18.04
CA LEU A 11 12.19 -16.16 -18.43
C LEU A 11 13.21 -17.08 -17.75
N GLU A 12 13.02 -17.34 -16.46
CA GLU A 12 13.89 -18.25 -15.70
C GLU A 12 13.78 -19.68 -16.23
N GLN A 13 12.58 -20.12 -16.58
CA GLN A 13 12.35 -21.43 -17.19
C GLN A 13 13.03 -21.55 -18.56
N TYR A 14 12.90 -20.54 -19.42
CA TYR A 14 13.57 -20.49 -20.70
C TYR A 14 15.08 -20.55 -20.57
N ARG A 15 15.62 -19.82 -19.61
CA ARG A 15 17.07 -19.83 -19.35
C ARG A 15 17.55 -21.21 -18.97
N GLU A 16 16.85 -21.91 -18.09
CA GLU A 16 17.17 -23.25 -17.65
C GLU A 16 17.12 -24.25 -18.81
N GLU A 17 16.07 -24.22 -19.62
CA GLU A 17 15.92 -25.08 -20.79
C GLU A 17 17.03 -24.83 -21.82
N TYR A 18 17.36 -23.56 -22.04
CA TYR A 18 18.38 -23.17 -22.97
C TYR A 18 19.78 -23.57 -22.50
N GLU A 19 20.05 -23.49 -21.22
CA GLU A 19 21.31 -23.95 -20.62
C GLU A 19 21.48 -25.44 -20.77
N VAL A 20 20.41 -26.22 -20.60
CA VAL A 20 20.44 -27.68 -20.84
C VAL A 20 20.77 -27.99 -22.30
N ARG A 21 20.13 -27.29 -23.25
CA ARG A 21 20.44 -27.44 -24.68
C ARG A 21 21.89 -27.10 -24.98
N PHE A 22 22.40 -26.04 -24.38
CA PHE A 22 23.81 -25.64 -24.52
C PHE A 22 24.76 -26.74 -24.04
N ARG A 23 24.51 -27.31 -22.87
CA ARG A 23 25.31 -28.42 -22.33
C ARG A 23 25.29 -29.64 -23.23
N GLN A 24 24.13 -30.01 -23.76
CA GLN A 24 23.96 -31.12 -24.70
C GLN A 24 24.72 -30.86 -26.01
N ALA A 25 24.59 -29.68 -26.55
CA ALA A 25 25.29 -29.27 -27.76
C ALA A 25 26.82 -29.24 -27.55
N ALA A 26 27.27 -28.80 -26.38
CA ALA A 26 28.69 -28.77 -26.01
C ALA A 26 29.30 -30.19 -25.93
N GLN A 27 28.51 -31.16 -25.42
CA GLN A 27 28.94 -32.57 -25.36
C GLN A 27 29.08 -33.19 -26.75
N ALA A 28 28.19 -32.80 -27.69
CA ALA A 28 28.25 -33.24 -29.08
C ALA A 28 29.33 -32.54 -29.91
N GLY A 29 29.88 -31.46 -29.38
CA GLY A 29 30.86 -30.62 -30.06
C GLY A 29 30.24 -29.36 -30.65
N LEU A 30 30.76 -28.21 -30.28
CA LEU A 30 30.30 -26.89 -30.78
C LEU A 30 31.45 -26.23 -31.53
N SER A 31 31.12 -25.61 -32.66
CA SER A 31 32.01 -24.64 -33.32
C SER A 31 32.16 -23.39 -32.46
N ARG A 32 33.22 -22.61 -32.74
CA ARG A 32 33.42 -21.31 -32.05
C ARG A 32 32.25 -20.35 -32.24
N ASP A 33 31.68 -20.31 -33.44
CA ASP A 33 30.56 -19.46 -33.76
C ASP A 33 29.28 -19.89 -33.03
N GLU A 34 29.02 -21.20 -32.99
CA GLU A 34 27.88 -21.76 -32.24
C GLU A 34 28.03 -21.48 -30.73
N TRP A 35 29.22 -21.65 -30.18
CA TRP A 35 29.54 -21.32 -28.80
C TRP A 35 29.22 -19.86 -28.50
N GLY A 36 29.72 -18.92 -29.37
CA GLY A 36 29.48 -17.48 -29.23
C GLY A 36 28.02 -17.15 -29.28
N ASN A 37 27.24 -17.76 -30.17
CA ASN A 37 25.80 -17.57 -30.26
C ASN A 37 25.06 -17.99 -29.00
N TYR A 38 25.39 -19.14 -28.44
CA TYR A 38 24.81 -19.62 -27.17
C TYR A 38 25.13 -18.68 -26.02
N GLN A 39 26.38 -18.27 -25.88
CA GLN A 39 26.82 -17.35 -24.85
C GLN A 39 26.14 -16.00 -24.94
N SER A 40 26.05 -15.46 -26.15
CA SER A 40 25.37 -14.19 -26.40
C SER A 40 23.89 -14.23 -26.05
N PHE A 41 23.21 -15.31 -26.41
CA PHE A 41 21.79 -15.50 -26.10
C PHE A 41 21.55 -15.66 -24.58
N LEU A 42 22.37 -16.45 -23.90
CA LEU A 42 22.30 -16.59 -22.44
C LEU A 42 22.52 -15.25 -21.73
N GLY A 43 23.47 -14.44 -22.24
CA GLY A 43 23.70 -13.09 -21.71
C GLY A 43 22.48 -12.19 -21.86
N ARG A 44 21.78 -12.25 -22.99
CA ARG A 44 20.53 -11.49 -23.21
C ARG A 44 19.41 -11.96 -22.29
N LEU A 45 19.30 -13.28 -22.07
CA LEU A 45 18.33 -13.82 -21.11
C LEU A 45 18.63 -13.35 -19.69
N ASP A 46 19.89 -13.34 -19.29
CA ASP A 46 20.30 -12.85 -17.97
C ASP A 46 19.96 -11.37 -17.78
N GLU A 47 20.16 -10.54 -18.80
CA GLU A 47 19.76 -9.13 -18.78
C GLU A 47 18.24 -8.98 -18.67
N ALA A 48 17.49 -9.74 -19.45
CA ALA A 48 16.03 -9.72 -19.42
C ALA A 48 15.50 -10.14 -18.05
N ILE A 49 16.09 -11.16 -17.44
CA ILE A 49 15.76 -11.62 -16.10
C ILE A 49 16.05 -10.54 -15.06
N ALA A 50 17.21 -9.90 -15.15
CA ALA A 50 17.57 -8.81 -14.22
C ALA A 50 16.59 -7.64 -14.32
N GLN A 51 16.21 -7.22 -15.53
CA GLN A 51 15.21 -6.18 -15.75
C GLN A 51 13.84 -6.60 -15.20
N GLN A 52 13.44 -7.84 -15.42
CA GLN A 52 12.15 -8.34 -14.94
C GLN A 52 12.11 -8.42 -13.42
N ARG A 53 13.21 -8.81 -12.77
CA ARG A 53 13.32 -8.79 -11.30
C ARG A 53 13.13 -7.39 -10.74
N SER A 54 13.70 -6.38 -11.40
CA SER A 54 13.50 -4.98 -11.02
C SER A 54 12.04 -4.55 -11.16
N LEU A 55 11.35 -5.00 -12.21
CA LEU A 55 9.91 -4.71 -12.39
C LEU A 55 9.06 -5.38 -11.31
N VAL A 56 9.39 -6.60 -10.92
CA VAL A 56 8.71 -7.31 -9.82
C VAL A 56 8.90 -6.54 -8.50
N ALA A 57 10.13 -6.13 -8.20
CA ALA A 57 10.43 -5.36 -7.00
C ALA A 57 9.67 -4.03 -6.97
N ALA A 58 9.64 -3.31 -8.09
CA ALA A 58 8.91 -2.03 -8.21
C ALA A 58 7.40 -2.23 -8.04
N SER A 59 6.84 -3.32 -8.60
CA SER A 59 5.43 -3.66 -8.46
C SER A 59 5.06 -3.95 -7.00
N LYS A 60 5.87 -4.71 -6.30
CA LYS A 60 5.68 -5.01 -4.86
C LYS A 60 5.75 -3.73 -4.03
N GLN A 61 6.71 -2.85 -4.34
CA GLN A 61 6.85 -1.57 -3.64
C GLN A 61 5.62 -0.69 -3.83
N ARG A 62 5.07 -0.63 -5.05
CA ARG A 62 3.83 0.11 -5.32
C ARG A 62 2.64 -0.42 -4.52
N THR A 63 2.54 -1.73 -4.37
CA THR A 63 1.50 -2.35 -3.56
C THR A 63 1.63 -1.96 -2.09
N VAL A 64 2.85 -2.02 -1.55
CA VAL A 64 3.14 -1.61 -0.16
C VAL A 64 2.82 -0.13 0.05
N ASP A 65 3.25 0.73 -0.87
CA ASP A 65 2.99 2.17 -0.82
C ASP A 65 1.50 2.49 -0.88
N GLY A 66 0.77 1.80 -1.75
CA GLY A 66 -0.68 1.94 -1.87
C GLY A 66 -1.41 1.54 -0.59
N GLN A 67 -1.00 0.43 0.03
CA GLN A 67 -1.54 0.00 1.32
C GLN A 67 -1.26 1.01 2.43
N ARG A 68 -0.06 1.57 2.46
CA ARG A 68 0.33 2.61 3.42
C ARG A 68 -0.51 3.87 3.26
N GLU A 69 -0.68 4.35 2.04
CA GLU A 69 -1.53 5.51 1.74
C GLU A 69 -2.97 5.27 2.17
N TRP A 70 -3.50 4.09 1.91
CA TRP A 70 -4.86 3.72 2.30
C TRP A 70 -5.03 3.73 3.82
N LEU A 71 -4.07 3.15 4.55
CA LEU A 71 -4.07 3.16 6.03
C LEU A 71 -3.98 4.59 6.58
N ASP A 72 -3.12 5.43 6.01
CA ASP A 72 -2.98 6.83 6.42
C ASP A 72 -4.27 7.60 6.22
N LYS A 73 -4.92 7.44 5.07
CA LYS A 73 -6.22 8.07 4.80
C LYS A 73 -7.30 7.58 5.76
N ARG A 74 -7.35 6.28 6.01
CA ARG A 74 -8.29 5.67 6.96
C ARG A 74 -8.08 6.21 8.37
N ASN A 75 -6.84 6.32 8.82
CA ASN A 75 -6.51 6.85 10.14
C ASN A 75 -6.88 8.33 10.28
N ARG A 76 -6.68 9.13 9.22
CA ARG A 76 -7.10 10.54 9.18
C ARG A 76 -8.61 10.68 9.30
N VAL A 77 -9.38 9.87 8.58
CA VAL A 77 -10.84 9.85 8.66
C VAL A 77 -11.30 9.50 10.07
N LYS A 78 -10.71 8.46 10.68
CA LYS A 78 -11.02 8.07 12.06
C LYS A 78 -10.71 9.18 13.07
N ALA A 79 -9.57 9.83 12.93
CA ALA A 79 -9.17 10.93 13.79
C ALA A 79 -10.14 12.12 13.65
N PHE A 80 -10.53 12.45 12.42
CA PHE A 80 -11.51 13.49 12.14
C PHE A 80 -12.87 13.16 12.76
N ASP A 81 -13.35 11.95 12.62
CA ASP A 81 -14.62 11.50 13.21
C ASP A 81 -14.58 11.60 14.74
N THR A 82 -13.47 11.20 15.35
CA THR A 82 -13.28 11.31 16.81
C THR A 82 -13.34 12.76 17.26
N LEU A 83 -12.66 13.67 16.58
CA LEU A 83 -12.68 15.09 16.87
C LEU A 83 -14.07 15.68 16.68
N SER A 84 -14.77 15.29 15.61
CA SER A 84 -16.14 15.71 15.34
C SER A 84 -17.10 15.26 16.44
N GLN A 85 -16.98 14.04 16.91
CA GLN A 85 -17.80 13.51 18.02
C GLN A 85 -17.51 14.24 19.32
N ARG A 86 -16.25 14.53 19.62
CA ARG A 86 -15.87 15.31 20.81
C ARG A 86 -16.43 16.72 20.75
N HIS A 87 -16.36 17.35 19.59
CA HIS A 87 -16.92 18.70 19.38
C HIS A 87 -18.42 18.71 19.62
N LYS A 88 -19.16 17.77 19.07
CA LYS A 88 -20.60 17.61 19.31
C LYS A 88 -20.92 17.37 20.78
N ALA A 89 -20.17 16.50 21.44
CA ALA A 89 -20.35 16.24 22.87
C ALA A 89 -20.10 17.50 23.71
N ASN A 90 -19.08 18.29 23.37
CA ASN A 90 -18.78 19.56 24.04
C ASN A 90 -19.87 20.59 23.80
N GLU A 91 -20.44 20.70 22.60
CA GLU A 91 -21.57 21.58 22.29
C GLU A 91 -22.80 21.23 23.11
N VAL A 92 -23.17 19.95 23.14
CA VAL A 92 -24.31 19.47 23.95
C VAL A 92 -24.12 19.80 25.42
N HIS A 93 -22.92 19.55 25.95
CA HIS A 93 -22.59 19.84 27.33
C HIS A 93 -22.66 21.34 27.63
N SER A 94 -22.15 22.17 26.75
CA SER A 94 -22.17 23.62 26.84
C SER A 94 -23.61 24.17 26.80
N GLU A 95 -24.45 23.67 25.90
CA GLU A 95 -25.86 24.02 25.80
C GLU A 95 -26.63 23.62 27.06
N ALA A 96 -26.38 22.43 27.58
CA ALA A 96 -26.98 21.95 28.83
C ALA A 96 -26.61 22.85 30.01
N LYS A 97 -25.37 23.28 30.12
CA LYS A 97 -24.91 24.22 31.15
C LYS A 97 -25.60 25.60 31.02
N THR A 98 -25.71 26.11 29.81
CA THR A 98 -26.36 27.41 29.55
C THR A 98 -27.84 27.35 29.92
N GLU A 99 -28.52 26.27 29.56
CA GLU A 99 -29.92 26.04 29.90
C GLU A 99 -30.10 25.90 31.41
N GLN A 100 -29.24 25.20 32.10
CA GLN A 100 -29.22 25.05 33.55
C GLN A 100 -29.09 26.41 34.24
N ARG A 101 -28.17 27.27 33.78
CA ARG A 101 -27.98 28.63 34.31
C ARG A 101 -29.23 29.49 34.11
N ALA A 102 -29.83 29.41 32.94
CA ALA A 102 -31.06 30.14 32.64
C ALA A 102 -32.21 29.72 33.56
N GLN A 103 -32.37 28.43 33.83
CA GLN A 103 -33.33 27.88 34.77
C GLN A 103 -33.07 28.34 36.20
N ASP A 104 -31.81 28.30 36.64
CA ASP A 104 -31.41 28.75 37.98
C ASP A 104 -31.67 30.24 38.17
N GLU A 105 -31.39 31.08 37.19
CA GLU A 105 -31.66 32.49 37.21
C GLU A 105 -33.16 32.77 37.28
N HIS A 106 -33.96 32.06 36.50
CA HIS A 106 -35.41 32.17 36.49
C HIS A 106 -35.99 31.76 37.85
N ALA A 107 -35.53 30.69 38.44
CA ALA A 107 -35.96 30.24 39.77
C ALA A 107 -35.61 31.28 40.83
N ALA A 108 -34.40 31.85 40.79
CA ALA A 108 -33.96 32.89 41.69
C ALA A 108 -34.84 34.15 41.58
N LYS A 109 -35.21 34.56 40.36
CA LYS A 109 -36.13 35.66 40.11
C LYS A 109 -37.52 35.39 40.66
N SER A 110 -38.06 34.20 40.42
CA SER A 110 -39.36 33.80 40.90
C SER A 110 -39.42 33.79 42.44
N PHE A 111 -38.37 33.31 43.08
CA PHE A 111 -38.23 33.31 44.52
C PHE A 111 -38.22 34.74 45.09
N ARG A 112 -37.43 35.63 44.49
CA ARG A 112 -37.38 37.03 44.90
C ARG A 112 -38.73 37.74 44.75
N ASN A 113 -39.44 37.48 43.66
CA ASN A 113 -40.76 38.06 43.42
C ASN A 113 -41.87 37.46 44.30
N GLY A 114 -41.71 36.24 44.77
CA GLY A 114 -42.62 35.53 45.63
C GLY A 114 -42.57 35.99 47.07
N ASP A 115 -41.48 36.62 47.48
CA ASP A 115 -41.29 37.14 48.85
C ASP A 115 -41.97 38.50 49.11
N ASN A 116 -42.57 39.09 48.07
CA ASN A 116 -43.32 40.29 48.21
C ASN A 116 -44.78 39.96 48.43
#